data_bc6b5934a1230a0b5dae25c32a76f3e0
#
_entry.id   bc6b5934a1230a0b5dae25c32a76f3e0
#
_cell.length_a   1.000
_cell.length_b   1.000
_cell.length_c   1.000
_cell.angle_alpha   90.00
_cell.angle_beta   90.00
_cell.angle_gamma   90.00
#
_symmetry.space_group_name_H-M   'P 1'
#
loop_
_entity.id
_entity.type
_entity.pdbx_description
1 polymer ?
#
loop_
_entity_poly.entity_id
_entity_poly.type
_entity_poly.pdbx_seq_one_letter_code
_entity_poly.pdbx_strand_id
1 'polypeptide(L)'
;MTPVFKSTYSIGRSILTLDKEGSKDGPDSIIEICKENSIDRLVLVEDSMTGFVTAHNRCEEAGIDLVFGLRITCCNNTYEEDDSDHKIVIFAKNDEGCKLLYRIYSYAHTGQNGKVDFGFLFGLWSDNIELVIPFYDSFIYNNNFHFKKCVPDFSTILPTFWLEMNDLPFDALLAQKVTKFARGMMRPVKRVKTILYKNRDDAEALQTYKILCNRNFGRAASLSSPNLNHFGSNEFCLESYLQYA
;
A
#
# COMPACT_ATOMS: atom_id res chain seq x y z
N MET A 1 -16.91 3.07 1.72
CA MET A 1 -15.43 3.16 1.87
C MET A 1 -14.84 1.86 1.28
N THR A 2 -13.64 1.90 0.64
CA THR A 2 -13.07 0.69 0.02
C THR A 2 -12.02 0.06 0.94
N PRO A 3 -12.14 -1.23 1.32
CA PRO A 3 -11.09 -1.93 2.05
C PRO A 3 -9.91 -2.23 1.13
N VAL A 4 -8.70 -1.97 1.61
CA VAL A 4 -7.45 -2.23 0.91
C VAL A 4 -6.61 -3.16 1.77
N PHE A 5 -6.42 -4.37 1.31
CA PHE A 5 -5.68 -5.40 2.03
C PHE A 5 -4.21 -5.41 1.65
N LYS A 6 -3.41 -5.88 2.57
CA LYS A 6 -2.01 -6.23 2.38
C LYS A 6 -1.76 -7.58 3.04
N SER A 7 -0.95 -8.43 2.43
CA SER A 7 -0.66 -9.76 2.98
C SER A 7 0.78 -9.88 3.49
N THR A 8 1.10 -11.06 4.04
CA THR A 8 2.45 -11.44 4.47
C THR A 8 3.48 -11.48 3.34
N TYR A 9 3.05 -11.45 2.06
CA TYR A 9 3.96 -11.29 0.92
C TYR A 9 4.65 -9.90 0.90
N SER A 10 4.05 -8.90 1.54
CA SER A 10 4.73 -7.65 1.90
C SER A 10 5.37 -7.80 3.28
N ILE A 11 6.57 -8.36 3.32
CA ILE A 11 7.30 -8.75 4.52
C ILE A 11 7.36 -7.61 5.54
N GLY A 12 6.96 -7.87 6.79
CA GLY A 12 6.94 -6.90 7.87
C GLY A 12 5.87 -5.80 7.74
N ARG A 13 4.88 -5.96 6.84
CA ARG A 13 3.85 -4.95 6.59
C ARG A 13 2.44 -5.38 6.95
N SER A 14 2.16 -6.68 6.99
CA SER A 14 0.87 -7.26 7.36
C SER A 14 1.07 -8.62 7.97
N ILE A 15 0.13 -9.06 8.81
CA ILE A 15 0.07 -10.42 9.36
C ILE A 15 -1.06 -11.25 8.76
N LEU A 16 -1.73 -10.76 7.71
CA LEU A 16 -2.78 -11.49 6.99
C LEU A 16 -2.19 -12.40 5.93
N THR A 17 -2.72 -13.62 5.78
CA THR A 17 -2.30 -14.58 4.75
C THR A 17 -3.27 -14.62 3.56
N LEU A 18 -2.76 -15.13 2.41
CA LEU A 18 -3.56 -15.49 1.23
C LEU A 18 -3.93 -16.98 1.20
N ASP A 19 -3.66 -17.74 2.25
CA ASP A 19 -4.10 -19.12 2.35
C ASP A 19 -5.63 -19.22 2.37
N LYS A 20 -6.17 -20.40 2.01
CA LYS A 20 -7.63 -20.59 1.95
C LYS A 20 -8.30 -20.36 3.30
N GLU A 21 -7.64 -20.78 4.36
CA GLU A 21 -8.11 -20.74 5.74
C GLU A 21 -7.01 -20.13 6.62
N GLY A 22 -7.42 -19.36 7.61
CA GLY A 22 -6.54 -18.90 8.68
C GLY A 22 -6.19 -20.04 9.63
N SER A 23 -5.20 -19.86 10.48
CA SER A 23 -4.86 -20.82 11.52
C SER A 23 -5.23 -20.30 12.91
N LYS A 24 -5.68 -21.19 13.81
CA LYS A 24 -6.19 -20.82 15.14
C LYS A 24 -5.23 -19.94 15.94
N ASP A 25 -3.93 -20.20 15.81
CA ASP A 25 -2.86 -19.47 16.53
C ASP A 25 -1.86 -18.81 15.54
N GLY A 26 -2.30 -18.50 14.32
CA GLY A 26 -1.49 -17.95 13.25
C GLY A 26 -2.19 -16.84 12.45
N PRO A 27 -1.75 -16.58 11.22
CA PRO A 27 -2.33 -15.54 10.38
C PRO A 27 -3.79 -15.76 10.05
N ASP A 28 -4.59 -14.70 10.06
CA ASP A 28 -5.95 -14.70 9.51
C ASP A 28 -5.92 -14.71 7.99
N SER A 29 -6.86 -15.42 7.37
CA SER A 29 -7.00 -15.50 5.92
C SER A 29 -7.78 -14.31 5.36
N ILE A 30 -7.20 -13.61 4.39
CA ILE A 30 -7.90 -12.56 3.63
C ILE A 30 -9.10 -13.16 2.86
N ILE A 31 -8.96 -14.39 2.36
CA ILE A 31 -10.01 -15.08 1.59
C ILE A 31 -11.21 -15.40 2.49
N GLU A 32 -10.98 -15.90 3.72
CA GLU A 32 -12.05 -16.11 4.70
C GLU A 32 -12.70 -14.78 5.10
N ILE A 33 -11.90 -13.77 5.41
CA ILE A 33 -12.38 -12.42 5.74
C ILE A 33 -13.32 -11.90 4.64
N CYS A 34 -12.93 -12.02 3.38
CA CYS A 34 -13.77 -11.58 2.27
C CYS A 34 -15.11 -12.35 2.22
N LYS A 35 -15.09 -13.68 2.39
CA LYS A 35 -16.30 -14.51 2.40
C LYS A 35 -17.22 -14.19 3.58
N GLU A 36 -16.66 -14.11 4.79
CA GLU A 36 -17.42 -13.83 6.03
C GLU A 36 -18.12 -12.45 5.99
N ASN A 37 -17.53 -11.47 5.30
CA ASN A 37 -18.01 -10.10 5.27
C ASN A 37 -18.62 -9.69 3.92
N SER A 38 -18.91 -10.65 3.03
CA SER A 38 -19.51 -10.40 1.70
C SER A 38 -18.73 -9.35 0.89
N ILE A 39 -17.40 -9.44 0.94
CA ILE A 39 -16.49 -8.62 0.13
C ILE A 39 -16.22 -9.35 -1.19
N ASP A 40 -17.05 -9.07 -2.20
CA ASP A 40 -16.98 -9.75 -3.50
C ASP A 40 -15.78 -9.27 -4.34
N ARG A 41 -15.13 -8.18 -3.93
CA ARG A 41 -13.99 -7.57 -4.63
C ARG A 41 -12.84 -7.30 -3.68
N LEU A 42 -11.78 -8.07 -3.81
CA LEU A 42 -10.53 -7.90 -3.03
C LEU A 42 -9.62 -6.87 -3.69
N VAL A 43 -9.40 -5.73 -3.03
CA VAL A 43 -8.33 -4.79 -3.40
C VAL A 43 -7.09 -5.15 -2.58
N LEU A 44 -6.10 -5.74 -3.23
CA LEU A 44 -4.84 -6.19 -2.61
C LEU A 44 -3.69 -5.33 -3.10
N VAL A 45 -2.96 -4.70 -2.18
CA VAL A 45 -1.82 -3.84 -2.50
C VAL A 45 -0.55 -4.40 -1.86
N GLU A 46 0.37 -4.86 -2.70
CA GLU A 46 1.62 -5.49 -2.27
C GLU A 46 2.85 -4.64 -2.63
N ASP A 47 3.93 -4.83 -1.86
CA ASP A 47 5.22 -4.17 -2.14
C ASP A 47 6.07 -4.98 -3.16
N SER A 48 5.55 -6.11 -3.64
CA SER A 48 6.20 -6.97 -4.65
C SER A 48 5.17 -7.71 -5.49
N MET A 49 5.62 -8.32 -6.59
CA MET A 49 4.80 -9.18 -7.44
C MET A 49 4.76 -10.65 -6.96
N THR A 50 5.44 -10.99 -5.88
CA THR A 50 5.62 -12.38 -5.41
C THR A 50 4.29 -13.06 -5.07
N GLY A 51 3.36 -12.34 -4.43
CA GLY A 51 2.06 -12.87 -4.02
C GLY A 51 0.99 -12.88 -5.11
N PHE A 52 1.26 -12.31 -6.29
CA PHE A 52 0.24 -12.09 -7.32
C PHE A 52 -0.44 -13.40 -7.79
N VAL A 53 0.36 -14.41 -8.15
CA VAL A 53 -0.19 -15.69 -8.67
C VAL A 53 -1.02 -16.41 -7.59
N THR A 54 -0.55 -16.38 -6.34
CA THR A 54 -1.30 -16.96 -5.21
C THR A 54 -2.62 -16.24 -5.01
N ALA A 55 -2.61 -14.89 -4.99
CA ALA A 55 -3.81 -14.08 -4.86
C ALA A 55 -4.81 -14.37 -5.98
N HIS A 56 -4.34 -14.41 -7.24
CA HIS A 56 -5.18 -14.69 -8.40
C HIS A 56 -5.87 -16.05 -8.28
N ASN A 57 -5.11 -17.13 -8.04
CA ASN A 57 -5.66 -18.48 -7.94
C ASN A 57 -6.64 -18.61 -6.76
N ARG A 58 -6.32 -18.02 -5.61
CA ARG A 58 -7.21 -18.06 -4.43
C ARG A 58 -8.51 -17.28 -4.63
N CYS A 59 -8.43 -16.13 -5.27
CA CYS A 59 -9.62 -15.33 -5.60
C CYS A 59 -10.49 -16.04 -6.63
N GLU A 60 -9.90 -16.62 -7.69
CA GLU A 60 -10.62 -17.40 -8.69
C GLU A 60 -11.34 -18.60 -8.07
N GLU A 61 -10.65 -19.41 -7.23
CA GLU A 61 -11.24 -20.54 -6.50
C GLU A 61 -12.36 -20.10 -5.55
N ALA A 62 -12.30 -18.90 -5.02
CA ALA A 62 -13.27 -18.35 -4.07
C ALA A 62 -14.42 -17.57 -4.73
N GLY A 63 -14.35 -17.28 -6.04
CA GLY A 63 -15.29 -16.43 -6.74
C GLY A 63 -15.21 -14.96 -6.37
N ILE A 64 -14.02 -14.48 -5.96
CA ILE A 64 -13.75 -13.10 -5.55
C ILE A 64 -13.04 -12.36 -6.70
N ASP A 65 -13.52 -11.16 -7.05
CA ASP A 65 -12.86 -10.30 -8.05
C ASP A 65 -11.57 -9.69 -7.47
N LEU A 66 -10.41 -10.00 -8.06
CA LEU A 66 -9.11 -9.48 -7.60
C LEU A 66 -8.76 -8.18 -8.30
N VAL A 67 -8.48 -7.14 -7.51
CA VAL A 67 -7.83 -5.89 -7.96
C VAL A 67 -6.44 -5.82 -7.33
N PHE A 68 -5.42 -6.09 -8.14
CA PHE A 68 -4.03 -6.13 -7.67
C PHE A 68 -3.31 -4.81 -7.93
N GLY A 69 -2.71 -4.25 -6.89
CA GLY A 69 -1.88 -3.04 -6.92
C GLY A 69 -0.46 -3.30 -6.44
N LEU A 70 0.51 -2.79 -7.20
CA LEU A 70 1.92 -2.75 -6.83
C LEU A 70 2.23 -1.42 -6.16
N ARG A 71 2.66 -1.45 -4.89
CA ARG A 71 3.16 -0.28 -4.17
C ARG A 71 4.67 -0.22 -4.30
N ILE A 72 5.17 0.81 -4.97
CA ILE A 72 6.59 0.94 -5.29
C ILE A 72 7.13 2.31 -4.86
N THR A 73 8.45 2.41 -4.66
CA THR A 73 9.11 3.68 -4.43
C THR A 73 9.26 4.44 -5.73
N CYS A 74 8.85 5.71 -5.72
CA CYS A 74 9.09 6.67 -6.78
C CYS A 74 10.04 7.77 -6.28
N CYS A 75 10.91 8.27 -7.15
CA CYS A 75 11.79 9.41 -6.89
C CYS A 75 11.71 10.41 -8.05
N ASN A 76 12.38 11.56 -7.92
CA ASN A 76 12.41 12.55 -8.99
C ASN A 76 13.21 12.05 -10.21
N ASN A 77 14.36 11.42 -9.93
CA ASN A 77 15.26 10.87 -10.93
C ASN A 77 16.00 9.67 -10.35
N THR A 78 15.92 8.51 -11.00
CA THR A 78 16.58 7.27 -10.51
C THR A 78 18.10 7.29 -10.60
N TYR A 79 18.69 8.23 -11.35
CA TYR A 79 20.12 8.42 -11.50
C TYR A 79 20.74 9.40 -10.50
N GLU A 80 19.91 10.04 -9.68
CA GLU A 80 20.34 11.02 -8.68
C GLU A 80 20.10 10.48 -7.26
N GLU A 81 21.07 10.71 -6.37
CA GLU A 81 20.90 10.43 -4.96
C GLU A 81 20.32 11.67 -4.26
N ASP A 82 19.02 11.90 -4.44
CA ASP A 82 18.30 12.94 -3.73
C ASP A 82 17.32 12.34 -2.70
N ASP A 83 16.87 13.15 -1.73
CA ASP A 83 15.88 12.74 -0.74
C ASP A 83 14.45 13.01 -1.25
N SER A 84 14.13 12.43 -2.41
CA SER A 84 12.83 12.59 -3.09
C SER A 84 11.95 11.35 -3.05
N ASP A 85 12.37 10.31 -2.32
CA ASP A 85 11.67 9.03 -2.25
C ASP A 85 10.28 9.17 -1.65
N HIS A 86 9.28 8.65 -2.36
CA HIS A 86 7.90 8.55 -1.91
C HIS A 86 7.23 7.30 -2.49
N LYS A 87 6.08 6.91 -1.96
CA LYS A 87 5.34 5.76 -2.46
C LYS A 87 4.25 6.16 -3.45
N ILE A 88 4.09 5.33 -4.46
CA ILE A 88 2.95 5.30 -5.38
C ILE A 88 2.38 3.89 -5.42
N VAL A 89 1.13 3.76 -5.85
CA VAL A 89 0.48 2.48 -6.11
C VAL A 89 0.05 2.45 -7.57
N ILE A 90 0.37 1.38 -8.28
CA ILE A 90 -0.04 1.18 -9.67
C ILE A 90 -0.92 -0.07 -9.72
N PHE A 91 -2.16 0.09 -10.15
CA PHE A 91 -3.12 -1.00 -10.33
C PHE A 91 -3.12 -1.51 -11.76
N ALA A 92 -3.18 -2.83 -11.92
CA ALA A 92 -3.52 -3.45 -13.19
C ALA A 92 -5.04 -3.45 -13.38
N LYS A 93 -5.51 -3.10 -14.58
CA LYS A 93 -6.93 -3.16 -14.96
C LYS A 93 -7.28 -4.43 -15.74
N ASN A 94 -6.27 -5.11 -16.28
CA ASN A 94 -6.40 -6.32 -17.09
C ASN A 94 -5.05 -7.05 -17.17
N ASP A 95 -4.98 -8.15 -17.93
CA ASP A 95 -3.77 -8.98 -18.08
C ASP A 95 -2.59 -8.20 -18.67
N GLU A 96 -2.81 -7.29 -19.60
CA GLU A 96 -1.75 -6.43 -20.13
C GLU A 96 -1.22 -5.49 -19.05
N GLY A 97 -2.09 -4.97 -18.19
CA GLY A 97 -1.70 -4.20 -17.01
C GLY A 97 -0.84 -5.03 -16.05
N CYS A 98 -1.17 -6.30 -15.82
CA CYS A 98 -0.34 -7.20 -15.00
C CYS A 98 1.06 -7.37 -15.59
N LYS A 99 1.20 -7.54 -16.90
CA LYS A 99 2.51 -7.61 -17.56
C LYS A 99 3.30 -6.31 -17.40
N LEU A 100 2.62 -5.16 -17.43
CA LEU A 100 3.27 -3.87 -17.18
C LEU A 100 3.76 -3.76 -15.73
N LEU A 101 2.98 -4.21 -14.74
CA LEU A 101 3.43 -4.24 -13.34
C LEU A 101 4.70 -5.09 -13.17
N TYR A 102 4.78 -6.26 -13.81
CA TYR A 102 6.00 -7.08 -13.80
C TYR A 102 7.20 -6.34 -14.41
N ARG A 103 7.00 -5.62 -15.52
CA ARG A 103 8.08 -4.83 -16.16
C ARG A 103 8.53 -3.69 -15.26
N ILE A 104 7.61 -2.96 -14.63
CA ILE A 104 7.91 -1.88 -13.69
C ILE A 104 8.68 -2.42 -12.49
N TYR A 105 8.21 -3.52 -11.90
CA TYR A 105 8.87 -4.17 -10.76
C TYR A 105 10.27 -4.65 -11.13
N SER A 106 10.43 -5.32 -12.27
CA SER A 106 11.73 -5.81 -12.75
C SER A 106 12.71 -4.67 -12.96
N TYR A 107 12.30 -3.58 -13.63
CA TYR A 107 13.16 -2.41 -13.83
C TYR A 107 13.65 -1.84 -12.50
N ALA A 108 12.74 -1.61 -11.56
CA ALA A 108 13.09 -1.06 -10.25
C ALA A 108 14.14 -1.92 -9.51
N HIS A 109 14.02 -3.26 -9.60
CA HIS A 109 14.87 -4.18 -8.83
C HIS A 109 16.09 -4.72 -9.58
N THR A 110 16.26 -4.41 -10.87
CA THR A 110 17.43 -4.85 -11.66
C THR A 110 18.47 -3.77 -11.90
N GLY A 111 18.55 -2.75 -11.05
CA GLY A 111 19.59 -1.73 -11.19
C GLY A 111 19.19 -0.33 -10.70
N GLN A 112 17.95 -0.17 -10.23
CA GLN A 112 17.44 1.13 -9.75
C GLN A 112 17.17 1.16 -8.24
N ASN A 113 17.81 0.27 -7.47
CA ASN A 113 17.69 0.21 -5.99
C ASN A 113 16.24 0.16 -5.49
N GLY A 114 15.33 -0.50 -6.22
CA GLY A 114 13.91 -0.63 -5.87
C GLY A 114 13.08 0.63 -6.17
N LYS A 115 13.56 1.53 -7.04
CA LYS A 115 12.92 2.81 -7.35
C LYS A 115 12.53 2.91 -8.82
N VAL A 116 11.55 3.79 -9.08
CA VAL A 116 11.18 4.24 -10.43
C VAL A 116 11.08 5.76 -10.44
N ASP A 117 11.14 6.37 -11.61
CA ASP A 117 10.81 7.78 -11.82
C ASP A 117 9.72 7.95 -12.88
N PHE A 118 9.16 9.14 -12.98
CA PHE A 118 8.11 9.43 -13.96
C PHE A 118 8.62 9.34 -15.40
N GLY A 119 9.90 9.63 -15.65
CA GLY A 119 10.51 9.49 -16.98
C GLY A 119 10.42 8.05 -17.50
N PHE A 120 10.75 7.08 -16.65
CA PHE A 120 10.58 5.67 -16.98
C PHE A 120 9.10 5.27 -17.14
N LEU A 121 8.25 5.72 -16.20
CA LEU A 121 6.82 5.39 -16.22
C LEU A 121 6.13 5.89 -17.49
N PHE A 122 6.47 7.08 -17.99
CA PHE A 122 5.91 7.61 -19.25
C PHE A 122 6.12 6.68 -20.42
N GLY A 123 7.30 6.05 -20.52
CA GLY A 123 7.62 5.12 -21.59
C GLY A 123 6.81 3.81 -21.59
N LEU A 124 6.18 3.47 -20.47
CA LEU A 124 5.39 2.25 -20.30
C LEU A 124 3.91 2.52 -20.07
N TRP A 125 3.52 3.79 -19.85
CA TRP A 125 2.17 4.11 -19.41
C TRP A 125 1.13 3.79 -20.49
N SER A 126 0.02 3.21 -20.06
CA SER A 126 -1.12 2.92 -20.92
C SER A 126 -2.42 2.90 -20.11
N ASP A 127 -3.56 2.85 -20.79
CA ASP A 127 -4.88 2.74 -20.16
C ASP A 127 -5.12 1.41 -19.42
N ASN A 128 -4.20 0.45 -19.55
CA ASN A 128 -4.26 -0.85 -18.85
C ASN A 128 -3.85 -0.77 -17.38
N ILE A 129 -3.29 0.37 -16.95
CA ILE A 129 -2.89 0.60 -15.56
C ILE A 129 -3.47 1.91 -15.01
N GLU A 130 -3.56 2.03 -13.69
CA GLU A 130 -4.03 3.22 -12.98
C GLU A 130 -3.03 3.63 -11.91
N LEU A 131 -2.69 4.93 -11.87
CA LEU A 131 -1.87 5.50 -10.81
C LEU A 131 -2.73 5.95 -9.64
N VAL A 132 -2.34 5.53 -8.46
CA VAL A 132 -2.91 5.99 -7.20
C VAL A 132 -1.82 6.56 -6.31
N ILE A 133 -2.09 7.72 -5.73
CA ILE A 133 -1.26 8.33 -4.70
C ILE A 133 -1.82 7.87 -3.34
N PRO A 134 -1.07 7.05 -2.58
CA PRO A 134 -1.52 6.59 -1.26
C PRO A 134 -1.58 7.75 -0.27
N PHE A 135 -2.33 7.60 0.80
CA PHE A 135 -2.46 8.64 1.82
C PHE A 135 -1.16 8.80 2.61
N TYR A 136 -0.64 7.70 3.14
CA TYR A 136 0.64 7.68 3.85
C TYR A 136 1.81 7.42 2.89
N ASP A 137 3.01 7.89 3.26
CA ASP A 137 4.26 7.75 2.50
C ASP A 137 4.22 8.35 1.08
N SER A 138 3.18 9.09 0.73
CA SER A 138 3.09 9.81 -0.55
C SER A 138 4.01 11.03 -0.59
N PHE A 139 4.19 11.62 -1.77
CA PHE A 139 4.94 12.86 -1.90
C PHE A 139 4.33 14.01 -1.06
N ILE A 140 3.00 14.07 -0.92
CA ILE A 140 2.33 15.07 -0.07
C ILE A 140 2.70 14.85 1.39
N TYR A 141 2.61 13.60 1.86
CA TYR A 141 3.02 13.23 3.21
C TYR A 141 4.49 13.55 3.46
N ASN A 142 5.40 13.08 2.59
CA ASN A 142 6.83 13.22 2.76
C ASN A 142 7.29 14.69 2.71
N ASN A 143 6.74 15.48 1.78
CA ASN A 143 7.09 16.90 1.67
C ASN A 143 6.61 17.72 2.89
N ASN A 144 5.47 17.35 3.51
CA ASN A 144 4.92 18.11 4.63
C ASN A 144 5.41 17.67 6.01
N PHE A 145 5.76 16.40 6.20
CA PHE A 145 6.11 15.85 7.51
C PHE A 145 7.56 15.36 7.60
N HIS A 146 8.21 15.07 6.47
CA HIS A 146 9.61 14.62 6.41
C HIS A 146 10.51 15.61 5.67
N PHE A 147 9.99 16.77 5.26
CA PHE A 147 10.73 17.84 4.59
C PHE A 147 11.47 17.39 3.32
N LYS A 148 10.95 16.34 2.65
CA LYS A 148 11.48 15.84 1.39
C LYS A 148 11.18 16.80 0.23
N LYS A 149 11.86 16.60 -0.90
CA LYS A 149 11.71 17.40 -2.13
C LYS A 149 11.16 16.57 -3.27
N CYS A 150 10.04 15.88 -3.03
CA CYS A 150 9.38 15.07 -4.06
C CYS A 150 8.63 15.98 -5.04
N VAL A 151 8.93 15.85 -6.32
CA VAL A 151 8.30 16.61 -7.42
C VAL A 151 7.77 15.63 -8.47
N PRO A 152 6.61 15.00 -8.24
CA PRO A 152 6.02 14.08 -9.21
C PRO A 152 5.55 14.84 -10.46
N ASP A 153 5.74 14.23 -11.63
CA ASP A 153 5.25 14.77 -12.90
C ASP A 153 3.93 14.12 -13.30
N PHE A 154 2.83 14.88 -13.23
CA PHE A 154 1.49 14.44 -13.60
C PHE A 154 1.04 15.03 -14.95
N SER A 155 1.95 15.43 -15.83
CA SER A 155 1.61 16.04 -17.12
C SER A 155 0.81 15.11 -18.02
N THR A 156 1.09 13.79 -17.99
CA THR A 156 0.42 12.78 -18.80
C THR A 156 -0.22 11.66 -17.98
N ILE A 157 0.33 11.33 -16.81
CA ILE A 157 -0.17 10.30 -15.91
C ILE A 157 -1.06 10.93 -14.85
N LEU A 158 -2.38 10.74 -14.99
CA LEU A 158 -3.35 11.38 -14.12
C LEU A 158 -3.70 10.48 -12.92
N PRO A 159 -3.34 10.87 -11.68
CA PRO A 159 -3.56 10.04 -10.50
C PRO A 159 -4.97 10.13 -9.93
N THR A 160 -5.36 9.07 -9.20
CA THR A 160 -6.39 9.10 -8.16
C THR A 160 -5.71 9.27 -6.80
N PHE A 161 -6.29 10.04 -5.89
CA PHE A 161 -5.76 10.24 -4.54
C PHE A 161 -6.57 9.42 -3.52
N TRP A 162 -5.88 8.80 -2.58
CA TRP A 162 -6.52 8.13 -1.46
C TRP A 162 -6.61 9.03 -0.24
N LEU A 163 -7.69 8.87 0.53
CA LEU A 163 -7.88 9.43 1.87
C LEU A 163 -8.14 8.28 2.83
N GLU A 164 -7.41 8.31 3.94
CA GLU A 164 -7.60 7.41 5.07
C GLU A 164 -7.72 8.20 6.37
N MET A 165 -8.40 7.61 7.36
CA MET A 165 -8.44 8.11 8.72
C MET A 165 -8.23 6.91 9.64
N ASN A 166 -7.08 6.89 10.32
CA ASN A 166 -6.66 5.79 11.17
C ASN A 166 -6.30 6.28 12.59
N ASP A 167 -6.91 7.38 13.01
CA ASP A 167 -6.73 7.99 14.32
C ASP A 167 -5.27 8.40 14.64
N LEU A 168 -4.52 8.76 13.59
CA LEU A 168 -3.19 9.35 13.76
C LEU A 168 -3.29 10.86 13.93
N PRO A 169 -2.44 11.47 14.78
CA PRO A 169 -2.54 12.90 15.11
C PRO A 169 -2.47 13.85 13.91
N PHE A 170 -1.85 13.41 12.81
CA PHE A 170 -1.68 14.23 11.60
C PHE A 170 -2.72 13.94 10.51
N ASP A 171 -3.60 12.96 10.68
CA ASP A 171 -4.55 12.53 9.64
C ASP A 171 -5.43 13.67 9.13
N ALA A 172 -5.99 14.47 10.03
CA ALA A 172 -6.86 15.58 9.65
C ALA A 172 -6.12 16.64 8.82
N LEU A 173 -4.88 16.97 9.21
CA LEU A 173 -4.05 17.94 8.48
C LEU A 173 -3.64 17.39 7.11
N LEU A 174 -3.23 16.11 7.05
CA LEU A 174 -2.87 15.45 5.81
C LEU A 174 -4.06 15.37 4.85
N ALA A 175 -5.25 15.03 5.37
CA ALA A 175 -6.47 14.96 4.57
C ALA A 175 -6.83 16.33 3.93
N GLN A 176 -6.64 17.41 4.66
CA GLN A 176 -6.81 18.76 4.10
C GLN A 176 -5.79 19.03 2.97
N LYS A 177 -4.52 18.68 3.17
CA LYS A 177 -3.47 18.85 2.16
C LYS A 177 -3.76 18.04 0.89
N VAL A 178 -4.08 16.75 1.04
CA VAL A 178 -4.42 15.86 -0.08
C VAL A 178 -5.64 16.37 -0.84
N THR A 179 -6.72 16.73 -0.12
CA THR A 179 -7.96 17.23 -0.75
C THR A 179 -7.71 18.54 -1.50
N LYS A 180 -6.95 19.47 -0.90
CA LYS A 180 -6.60 20.74 -1.54
C LYS A 180 -5.78 20.52 -2.82
N PHE A 181 -4.78 19.64 -2.77
CA PHE A 181 -3.92 19.32 -3.90
C PHE A 181 -4.72 18.65 -5.03
N ALA A 182 -5.48 17.60 -4.71
CA ALA A 182 -6.31 16.88 -5.68
C ALA A 182 -7.35 17.80 -6.36
N ARG A 183 -7.99 18.69 -5.58
CA ARG A 183 -8.93 19.70 -6.12
C ARG A 183 -8.23 20.65 -7.08
N GLY A 184 -7.03 21.14 -6.75
CA GLY A 184 -6.24 22.02 -7.62
C GLY A 184 -5.90 21.38 -8.96
N MET A 185 -5.75 20.06 -8.98
CA MET A 185 -5.51 19.28 -10.19
C MET A 185 -6.80 18.74 -10.85
N MET A 186 -7.99 19.01 -10.30
CA MET A 186 -9.27 18.44 -10.73
C MET A 186 -9.25 16.89 -10.75
N ARG A 187 -8.61 16.27 -9.75
CA ARG A 187 -8.45 14.81 -9.66
C ARG A 187 -9.37 14.20 -8.61
N PRO A 188 -9.81 12.95 -8.84
CA PRO A 188 -10.67 12.26 -7.90
C PRO A 188 -9.94 11.92 -6.60
N VAL A 189 -10.72 11.92 -5.50
CA VAL A 189 -10.29 11.48 -4.19
C VAL A 189 -11.19 10.32 -3.75
N LYS A 190 -10.60 9.18 -3.39
CA LYS A 190 -11.33 8.00 -2.93
C LYS A 190 -11.02 7.75 -1.45
N ARG A 191 -12.07 7.51 -0.66
CA ARG A 191 -11.91 7.08 0.74
C ARG A 191 -11.63 5.59 0.78
N VAL A 192 -10.54 5.21 1.42
CA VAL A 192 -10.10 3.83 1.58
C VAL A 192 -9.77 3.53 3.03
N LYS A 193 -9.63 2.27 3.37
CA LYS A 193 -9.16 1.78 4.67
C LYS A 193 -8.15 0.68 4.44
N THR A 194 -6.92 0.92 4.85
CA THR A 194 -5.86 -0.10 4.80
C THR A 194 -6.05 -1.09 5.94
N ILE A 195 -6.04 -2.39 5.62
CA ILE A 195 -6.26 -3.50 6.54
C ILE A 195 -5.00 -4.37 6.56
N LEU A 196 -4.33 -4.42 7.71
CA LEU A 196 -3.07 -5.13 7.93
C LEU A 196 -3.22 -6.30 8.90
N TYR A 197 -4.32 -6.33 9.66
CA TYR A 197 -4.69 -7.36 10.64
C TYR A 197 -6.22 -7.35 10.87
N LYS A 198 -6.75 -8.40 11.54
CA LYS A 198 -8.20 -8.59 11.69
C LYS A 198 -8.78 -7.75 12.82
N ASN A 199 -8.28 -7.87 14.03
CA ASN A 199 -8.81 -7.23 15.23
C ASN A 199 -7.87 -6.16 15.77
N ARG A 200 -8.36 -5.19 16.54
CA ARG A 200 -7.51 -4.13 17.13
C ARG A 200 -6.39 -4.66 18.01
N ASP A 201 -6.65 -5.76 18.73
CA ASP A 201 -5.66 -6.39 19.62
C ASP A 201 -4.47 -7.00 18.84
N ASP A 202 -4.65 -7.31 17.57
CA ASP A 202 -3.59 -7.87 16.70
C ASP A 202 -2.52 -6.82 16.30
N ALA A 203 -2.73 -5.56 16.65
CA ALA A 203 -1.76 -4.49 16.40
C ALA A 203 -0.39 -4.78 17.03
N GLU A 204 -0.35 -5.38 18.22
CA GLU A 204 0.90 -5.77 18.90
C GLU A 204 1.63 -6.89 18.15
N ALA A 205 0.88 -7.87 17.62
CA ALA A 205 1.44 -8.94 16.80
C ALA A 205 2.08 -8.39 15.52
N LEU A 206 1.43 -7.45 14.83
CA LEU A 206 2.02 -6.76 13.67
C LEU A 206 3.28 -5.99 14.05
N GLN A 207 3.28 -5.27 15.16
CA GLN A 207 4.47 -4.53 15.63
C GLN A 207 5.63 -5.48 15.91
N THR A 208 5.36 -6.59 16.60
CA THR A 208 6.36 -7.62 16.90
C THR A 208 6.94 -8.21 15.60
N TYR A 209 6.08 -8.58 14.66
CA TYR A 209 6.50 -9.10 13.36
C TYR A 209 7.39 -8.09 12.60
N LYS A 210 7.00 -6.83 12.60
CA LYS A 210 7.76 -5.75 11.97
C LYS A 210 9.13 -5.55 12.60
N ILE A 211 9.22 -5.60 13.94
CA ILE A 211 10.50 -5.54 14.66
C ILE A 211 11.41 -6.70 14.25
N LEU A 212 10.86 -7.92 14.15
CA LEU A 212 11.60 -9.10 13.74
C LEU A 212 12.14 -8.99 12.31
N CYS A 213 11.32 -8.49 11.38
CA CYS A 213 11.70 -8.32 9.98
C CYS A 213 12.73 -7.19 9.76
N ASN A 214 12.71 -6.15 10.60
CA ASN A 214 13.58 -4.98 10.47
C ASN A 214 14.78 -5.03 11.43
N ARG A 215 15.15 -6.19 11.95
CA ARG A 215 16.36 -6.35 12.78
C ARG A 215 17.61 -6.01 11.97
N ASN A 216 18.04 -4.76 12.08
CA ASN A 216 19.38 -4.37 11.70
C ASN A 216 20.33 -4.68 12.87
N PHE A 217 21.46 -5.33 12.59
CA PHE A 217 22.53 -5.60 13.53
C PHE A 217 22.89 -4.31 14.31
N GLY A 218 22.64 -4.29 15.62
CA GLY A 218 23.09 -3.24 16.52
C GLY A 218 22.04 -2.34 17.16
N ARG A 219 20.75 -2.41 16.81
CA ARG A 219 19.67 -1.71 17.53
C ARG A 219 18.57 -2.68 17.88
N ALA A 220 18.40 -2.97 19.16
CA ALA A 220 17.22 -3.64 19.66
C ALA A 220 16.03 -2.65 19.61
N ALA A 221 15.16 -2.78 18.61
CA ALA A 221 13.84 -2.16 18.69
C ALA A 221 13.03 -2.93 19.74
N SER A 222 12.31 -2.23 20.59
CA SER A 222 11.44 -2.81 21.62
C SER A 222 10.01 -2.29 21.43
N LEU A 223 9.03 -3.02 21.96
CA LEU A 223 7.63 -2.58 21.97
C LEU A 223 7.43 -1.28 22.76
N SER A 224 8.32 -1.00 23.73
CA SER A 224 8.33 0.25 24.51
C SER A 224 8.93 1.46 23.76
N SER A 225 9.58 1.24 22.62
CA SER A 225 10.08 2.30 21.74
C SER A 225 9.43 2.15 20.38
N PRO A 226 8.16 2.53 20.23
CA PRO A 226 7.41 2.31 19.01
C PRO A 226 8.08 3.05 17.85
N ASN A 227 8.28 2.34 16.77
CA ASN A 227 8.70 2.94 15.52
C ASN A 227 7.53 3.81 15.02
N LEU A 228 7.70 5.11 14.97
CA LEU A 228 6.66 6.13 14.72
C LEU A 228 5.96 6.02 13.35
N ASN A 229 6.39 5.11 12.48
CA ASN A 229 5.88 4.98 11.12
C ASN A 229 4.47 4.37 10.98
N HIS A 230 3.64 4.30 11.99
CA HIS A 230 2.24 3.83 11.92
C HIS A 230 1.62 3.70 13.32
N PHE A 231 2.35 4.00 14.39
CA PHE A 231 2.19 3.26 15.63
C PHE A 231 1.60 4.03 16.80
N GLY A 232 0.91 5.09 16.50
CA GLY A 232 0.00 5.66 17.48
C GLY A 232 -1.42 5.12 17.36
N SER A 233 -1.67 4.11 16.50
CA SER A 233 -3.02 3.66 16.18
C SER A 233 -3.12 2.15 15.98
N ASN A 234 -4.22 1.56 16.44
CA ASN A 234 -4.64 0.18 16.19
C ASN A 234 -5.80 0.10 15.18
N GLU A 235 -6.03 1.16 14.41
CA GLU A 235 -7.15 1.29 13.47
C GLU A 235 -6.89 0.66 12.09
N PHE A 236 -5.68 0.14 11.80
CA PHE A 236 -5.36 -0.53 10.53
C PHE A 236 -5.90 -1.97 10.46
N CYS A 237 -7.14 -2.18 10.87
CA CYS A 237 -7.75 -3.49 11.02
C CYS A 237 -9.12 -3.59 10.34
N LEU A 238 -9.54 -4.84 10.10
CA LEU A 238 -10.86 -5.14 9.57
C LEU A 238 -11.98 -4.66 10.50
N GLU A 239 -11.81 -4.87 11.80
CA GLU A 239 -12.79 -4.44 12.81
C GLU A 239 -13.12 -2.95 12.69
N SER A 240 -12.09 -2.11 12.53
CA SER A 240 -12.28 -0.67 12.30
C SER A 240 -13.00 -0.39 10.98
N TYR A 241 -12.65 -1.11 9.90
CA TYR A 241 -13.34 -0.95 8.62
C TYR A 241 -14.84 -1.23 8.75
N LEU A 242 -15.22 -2.32 9.42
CA LEU A 242 -16.63 -2.74 9.58
C LEU A 242 -17.46 -1.76 10.39
N GLN A 243 -16.84 -0.97 11.27
CA GLN A 243 -17.54 0.09 12.04
C GLN A 243 -17.93 1.30 11.18
N TYR A 244 -17.23 1.55 10.07
CA TYR A 244 -17.40 2.74 9.23
C TYR A 244 -17.81 2.42 7.78
N ALA A 245 -18.03 1.14 7.44
CA ALA A 245 -18.39 0.67 6.09
C ALA A 245 -19.85 0.97 5.70
#